data_37439cbb730c45563e0eb4bd3931ae6c
#
_entry.id   37439cbb730c45563e0eb4bd3931ae6c
#
_cell.length_a   1.000
_cell.length_b   1.000
_cell.length_c   1.000
_cell.angle_alpha   90.00
_cell.angle_beta   90.00
_cell.angle_gamma   90.00
#
_symmetry.space_group_name_H-M   'P 1'
#
loop_
_entity.id
_entity.type
_entity.pdbx_description
1 polymer ?
#
loop_
_entity_poly.entity_id
_entity_poly.type
_entity_poly.pdbx_seq_one_letter_code
_entity_poly.pdbx_strand_id
1 'polypeptide(L)'
;GRIEIPHTQIAIEAEVQRRAVDSTVKTILSVPELKKIYTNLRQICLLEGVAHALNLGAIAIIPKNARQKGLIAKVTQTISEQGLNILQAFAEHPDISPKPKLTIITEQQITPELIIELRKLPEIESIIVY
;
A
#
# COMPACT_ATOMS: atom_id res chain seq x y z
N GLY A 1 5.60 2.11 19.11
CA GLY A 1 5.63 1.08 20.15
C GLY A 1 6.97 1.10 20.89
N ARG A 2 7.03 0.40 22.01
CA ARG A 2 8.28 0.29 22.81
C ARG A 2 8.98 -1.06 22.60
N ILE A 3 8.71 -1.71 21.46
CA ILE A 3 9.39 -2.97 21.12
C ILE A 3 10.73 -2.61 20.54
N GLU A 4 11.80 -3.09 21.18
CA GLU A 4 13.15 -2.97 20.68
C GLU A 4 13.44 -4.12 19.72
N ILE A 5 13.89 -3.80 18.52
CA ILE A 5 14.32 -4.78 17.53
C ILE A 5 15.85 -4.75 17.51
N PRO A 6 16.55 -5.86 17.84
CA PRO A 6 17.99 -5.90 17.79
C PRO A 6 18.54 -5.56 16.39
N HIS A 7 19.59 -4.76 16.32
CA HIS A 7 20.21 -4.39 15.04
C HIS A 7 20.71 -5.60 14.23
N THR A 8 21.05 -6.69 14.91
CA THR A 8 21.40 -7.96 14.25
C THR A 8 20.24 -8.56 13.48
N GLN A 9 19.00 -8.49 14.00
CA GLN A 9 17.82 -8.98 13.32
C GLN A 9 17.46 -8.11 12.11
N ILE A 10 17.57 -6.79 12.27
CA ILE A 10 17.39 -5.85 11.16
C ILE A 10 18.41 -6.12 10.05
N ALA A 11 19.66 -6.37 10.42
CA ALA A 11 20.73 -6.63 9.46
C ALA A 11 20.49 -7.92 8.65
N ILE A 12 20.01 -8.98 9.32
CA ILE A 12 19.67 -10.26 8.67
C ILE A 12 18.52 -10.05 7.67
N GLU A 13 17.44 -9.41 8.09
CA GLU A 13 16.25 -9.19 7.25
C GLU A 13 16.54 -8.25 6.07
N ALA A 14 17.39 -7.25 6.28
CA ALA A 14 17.80 -6.30 5.24
C ALA A 14 18.99 -6.82 4.37
N GLU A 15 19.49 -8.03 4.63
CA GLU A 15 20.65 -8.63 3.94
C GLU A 15 21.90 -7.72 3.93
N VAL A 16 22.15 -7.04 5.06
CA VAL A 16 23.30 -6.14 5.23
C VAL A 16 24.14 -6.53 6.45
N GLN A 17 25.32 -5.93 6.58
CA GLN A 17 26.12 -6.10 7.79
C GLN A 17 25.57 -5.25 8.94
N ARG A 18 25.63 -5.76 10.19
CA ARG A 18 25.17 -5.04 11.39
C ARG A 18 25.73 -3.62 11.47
N ARG A 19 27.00 -3.41 11.13
CA ARG A 19 27.61 -2.07 11.14
C ARG A 19 26.93 -1.07 10.22
N ALA A 20 26.31 -1.52 9.12
CA ALA A 20 25.53 -0.66 8.24
C ALA A 20 24.25 -0.18 8.94
N VAL A 21 23.58 -1.07 9.68
CA VAL A 21 22.41 -0.71 10.50
C VAL A 21 22.81 0.28 11.58
N ASP A 22 23.89 0.01 12.33
CA ASP A 22 24.40 0.90 13.39
C ASP A 22 24.72 2.31 12.83
N SER A 23 25.38 2.38 11.67
CA SER A 23 25.70 3.64 10.99
C SER A 23 24.46 4.39 10.54
N THR A 24 23.49 3.68 9.94
CA THR A 24 22.22 4.26 9.49
C THR A 24 21.43 4.84 10.66
N VAL A 25 21.33 4.12 11.76
CA VAL A 25 20.63 4.61 12.96
C VAL A 25 21.31 5.87 13.51
N LYS A 26 22.66 5.90 13.58
CA LYS A 26 23.40 7.12 13.99
C LYS A 26 23.07 8.29 13.07
N THR A 27 23.06 8.08 11.75
CA THR A 27 22.73 9.12 10.76
C THR A 27 21.31 9.65 10.97
N ILE A 28 20.33 8.75 11.12
CA ILE A 28 18.94 9.13 11.36
C ILE A 28 18.81 9.97 12.65
N LEU A 29 19.49 9.57 13.71
CA LEU A 29 19.40 10.27 15.00
C LEU A 29 20.14 11.61 15.02
N SER A 30 21.24 11.74 14.24
CA SER A 30 22.06 12.94 14.20
C SER A 30 21.55 14.03 13.25
N VAL A 31 20.73 13.66 12.25
CA VAL A 31 20.14 14.59 11.29
C VAL A 31 18.71 14.93 11.72
N PRO A 32 18.44 16.20 12.14
CA PRO A 32 17.14 16.58 12.72
C PRO A 32 15.95 16.28 11.79
N GLU A 33 16.10 16.48 10.49
CA GLU A 33 15.06 16.23 9.48
C GLU A 33 14.72 14.74 9.41
N LEU A 34 15.73 13.88 9.35
CA LEU A 34 15.55 12.43 9.32
C LEU A 34 14.92 11.94 10.64
N LYS A 35 15.42 12.41 11.77
CA LYS A 35 14.85 12.09 13.07
C LYS A 35 13.37 12.45 13.13
N LYS A 36 12.99 13.65 12.67
CA LYS A 36 11.60 14.10 12.62
C LYS A 36 10.74 13.19 11.75
N ILE A 37 11.23 12.77 10.57
CA ILE A 37 10.52 11.86 9.67
C ILE A 37 10.30 10.52 10.36
N TYR A 38 11.38 9.86 10.77
CA TYR A 38 11.31 8.48 11.28
C TYR A 38 10.54 8.37 12.61
N THR A 39 10.60 9.38 13.50
CA THR A 39 9.82 9.36 14.75
C THR A 39 8.32 9.56 14.53
N ASN A 40 7.91 10.11 13.40
CA ASN A 40 6.49 10.33 13.07
C ASN A 40 5.89 9.28 12.12
N LEU A 41 6.71 8.37 11.58
CA LEU A 41 6.17 7.25 10.80
C LEU A 41 5.27 6.37 11.67
N ARG A 42 4.16 5.92 11.08
CA ARG A 42 3.23 4.98 11.70
C ARG A 42 3.05 3.77 10.79
N GLN A 43 2.97 2.61 11.38
CA GLN A 43 2.64 1.38 10.68
C GLN A 43 1.12 1.29 10.52
N ILE A 44 0.70 0.86 9.35
CA ILE A 44 -0.70 0.56 9.04
C ILE A 44 -0.79 -0.91 8.70
N CYS A 45 -1.77 -1.60 9.30
CA CYS A 45 -2.05 -2.99 8.94
C CYS A 45 -2.82 -3.01 7.62
N LEU A 46 -2.18 -3.49 6.54
CA LEU A 46 -2.84 -3.69 5.26
C LEU A 46 -3.57 -5.03 5.28
N LEU A 47 -4.87 -5.00 5.03
CA LEU A 47 -5.75 -6.18 5.11
C LEU A 47 -5.74 -7.05 3.85
N GLU A 48 -4.98 -6.71 2.82
CA GLU A 48 -4.92 -7.43 1.53
C GLU A 48 -4.76 -8.94 1.72
N GLY A 49 -3.74 -9.36 2.49
CA GLY A 49 -3.41 -10.79 2.69
C GLY A 49 -4.39 -11.57 3.56
N VAL A 50 -5.29 -10.89 4.27
CA VAL A 50 -6.27 -11.52 5.17
C VAL A 50 -7.72 -11.24 4.78
N ALA A 51 -7.94 -10.47 3.72
CA ALA A 51 -9.28 -10.03 3.30
C ALA A 51 -10.23 -11.21 3.10
N HIS A 52 -9.79 -12.25 2.40
CA HIS A 52 -10.59 -13.46 2.17
C HIS A 52 -11.01 -14.14 3.49
N ALA A 53 -10.09 -14.28 4.45
CA ALA A 53 -10.38 -14.89 5.75
C ALA A 53 -11.35 -14.04 6.59
N LEU A 54 -11.40 -12.74 6.36
CA LEU A 54 -12.32 -11.80 7.00
C LEU A 54 -13.61 -11.58 6.21
N ASN A 55 -13.80 -12.31 5.11
CA ASN A 55 -14.95 -12.20 4.22
C ASN A 55 -15.09 -10.77 3.59
N LEU A 56 -13.97 -10.09 3.41
CA LEU A 56 -13.87 -8.77 2.78
C LEU A 56 -13.56 -8.92 1.30
N GLY A 57 -13.87 -7.89 0.51
CA GLY A 57 -13.40 -7.77 -0.85
C GLY A 57 -12.01 -7.16 -0.91
N ALA A 58 -11.17 -7.63 -1.82
CA ALA A 58 -9.85 -7.06 -2.04
C ALA A 58 -9.50 -7.06 -3.52
N ILE A 59 -9.10 -5.89 -4.04
CA ILE A 59 -8.62 -5.72 -5.41
C ILE A 59 -7.36 -4.88 -5.43
N ALA A 60 -6.49 -5.16 -6.39
CA ALA A 60 -5.41 -4.26 -6.74
C ALA A 60 -5.58 -3.78 -8.19
N ILE A 61 -5.48 -2.49 -8.38
CA ILE A 61 -5.58 -1.83 -9.67
C ILE A 61 -4.19 -1.38 -10.10
N ILE A 62 -3.76 -1.87 -11.25
CA ILE A 62 -2.49 -1.48 -11.87
C ILE A 62 -2.82 -0.41 -12.91
N PRO A 63 -2.35 0.82 -12.73
CA PRO A 63 -2.58 1.90 -13.68
C PRO A 63 -1.61 1.83 -14.86
N LYS A 64 -2.02 2.29 -16.03
CA LYS A 64 -1.10 2.52 -17.16
C LYS A 64 -0.06 3.59 -16.84
N ASN A 65 -0.44 4.59 -16.05
CA ASN A 65 0.43 5.64 -15.56
C ASN A 65 0.06 5.99 -14.11
N ALA A 66 0.91 5.56 -13.17
CA ALA A 66 0.69 5.79 -11.74
C ALA A 66 0.78 7.26 -11.31
N ARG A 67 1.35 8.14 -12.14
CA ARG A 67 1.42 9.58 -11.89
C ARG A 67 0.21 10.34 -12.43
N GLN A 68 -0.72 9.65 -13.09
CA GLN A 68 -1.92 10.29 -13.64
C GLN A 68 -2.84 10.76 -12.52
N LYS A 69 -3.22 12.03 -12.58
CA LYS A 69 -4.15 12.62 -11.62
C LYS A 69 -5.57 12.10 -11.85
N GLY A 70 -6.32 11.95 -10.76
CA GLY A 70 -7.75 11.62 -10.82
C GLY A 70 -8.07 10.13 -10.88
N LEU A 71 -7.10 9.23 -11.03
CA LEU A 71 -7.37 7.80 -11.07
C LEU A 71 -8.07 7.29 -9.79
N ILE A 72 -7.52 7.65 -8.62
CA ILE A 72 -8.11 7.24 -7.34
C ILE A 72 -9.55 7.72 -7.22
N ALA A 73 -9.83 8.97 -7.59
CA ALA A 73 -11.19 9.53 -7.55
C ALA A 73 -12.15 8.73 -8.43
N LYS A 74 -11.77 8.42 -9.67
CA LYS A 74 -12.60 7.62 -10.59
C LYS A 74 -12.85 6.21 -10.06
N VAL A 75 -11.81 5.55 -9.58
CA VAL A 75 -11.91 4.19 -9.03
C VAL A 75 -12.81 4.16 -7.80
N THR A 76 -12.60 5.06 -6.84
CA THR A 76 -13.42 5.10 -5.62
C THR A 76 -14.86 5.49 -5.89
N GLN A 77 -15.10 6.37 -6.86
CA GLN A 77 -16.44 6.70 -7.33
C GLN A 77 -17.14 5.48 -7.94
N THR A 78 -16.48 4.77 -8.86
CA THR A 78 -17.03 3.55 -9.47
C THR A 78 -17.39 2.50 -8.42
N ILE A 79 -16.54 2.29 -7.42
CA ILE A 79 -16.80 1.36 -6.31
C ILE A 79 -18.03 1.79 -5.51
N SER A 80 -18.13 3.08 -5.19
CA SER A 80 -19.26 3.66 -4.46
C SER A 80 -20.57 3.55 -5.23
N GLU A 81 -20.56 3.78 -6.54
CA GLU A 81 -21.72 3.64 -7.42
C GLU A 81 -22.24 2.21 -7.50
N GLN A 82 -21.37 1.22 -7.28
CA GLN A 82 -21.76 -0.19 -7.15
C GLN A 82 -22.23 -0.57 -5.73
N GLY A 83 -22.37 0.41 -4.83
CA GLY A 83 -22.88 0.21 -3.47
C GLY A 83 -21.91 -0.44 -2.50
N LEU A 84 -20.61 -0.47 -2.79
CA LEU A 84 -19.59 -1.05 -1.92
C LEU A 84 -18.93 0.03 -1.05
N ASN A 85 -18.77 -0.29 0.24
CA ASN A 85 -18.01 0.53 1.18
C ASN A 85 -16.52 0.20 1.14
N ILE A 86 -15.67 1.23 1.07
CA ILE A 86 -14.22 1.10 1.09
C ILE A 86 -13.74 1.17 2.55
N LEU A 87 -13.02 0.13 3.01
CA LEU A 87 -12.37 0.08 4.31
C LEU A 87 -10.94 0.60 4.27
N GLN A 88 -10.21 0.25 3.21
CA GLN A 88 -8.84 0.71 3.00
C GLN A 88 -8.60 1.01 1.53
N ALA A 89 -7.83 2.07 1.27
CA ALA A 89 -7.27 2.38 -0.03
C ALA A 89 -5.79 2.71 0.15
N PHE A 90 -4.91 1.94 -0.47
CA PHE A 90 -3.47 2.11 -0.36
C PHE A 90 -2.86 2.23 -1.75
N ALA A 91 -2.31 3.41 -2.06
CA ALA A 91 -1.59 3.66 -3.30
C ALA A 91 -0.09 3.57 -3.08
N GLU A 92 0.56 2.68 -3.81
CA GLU A 92 2.02 2.60 -3.80
C GLU A 92 2.64 3.80 -4.51
N HIS A 93 3.78 4.26 -3.98
CA HIS A 93 4.48 5.39 -4.56
C HIS A 93 5.29 4.94 -5.80
N PRO A 94 5.14 5.62 -6.96
CA PRO A 94 5.78 5.19 -8.20
C PRO A 94 7.31 5.29 -8.21
N ASP A 95 7.91 6.03 -7.26
CA ASP A 95 9.37 6.10 -7.11
C ASP A 95 9.93 4.99 -6.22
N ILE A 96 9.06 4.29 -5.48
CA ILE A 96 9.45 3.23 -4.55
C ILE A 96 9.12 1.85 -5.12
N SER A 97 7.94 1.73 -5.75
CA SER A 97 7.51 0.47 -6.36
C SER A 97 7.73 0.49 -7.87
N PRO A 98 8.38 -0.53 -8.46
CA PRO A 98 8.58 -0.63 -9.91
C PRO A 98 7.26 -0.89 -10.67
N LYS A 99 6.25 -1.44 -10.00
CA LYS A 99 4.89 -1.63 -10.53
C LYS A 99 3.88 -1.16 -9.49
N PRO A 100 3.72 0.17 -9.34
CA PRO A 100 2.85 0.73 -8.32
C PRO A 100 1.40 0.34 -8.58
N LYS A 101 0.74 -0.13 -7.52
CA LYS A 101 -0.67 -0.51 -7.54
C LYS A 101 -1.48 0.29 -6.55
N LEU A 102 -2.78 0.39 -6.80
CA LEU A 102 -3.77 0.89 -5.87
C LEU A 102 -4.53 -0.31 -5.31
N THR A 103 -4.25 -0.67 -4.07
CA THR A 103 -4.96 -1.74 -3.35
C THR A 103 -6.18 -1.15 -2.65
N ILE A 104 -7.34 -1.76 -2.85
CA ILE A 104 -8.60 -1.37 -2.21
C ILE A 104 -9.20 -2.58 -1.51
N ILE A 105 -9.57 -2.38 -0.26
CA ILE A 105 -10.30 -3.35 0.56
C ILE A 105 -11.70 -2.81 0.76
N THR A 106 -12.69 -3.64 0.48
CA THR A 106 -14.12 -3.31 0.63
C THR A 106 -14.75 -4.17 1.72
N GLU A 107 -15.81 -3.63 2.32
CA GLU A 107 -16.58 -4.31 3.35
C GLU A 107 -17.31 -5.55 2.80
N GLN A 108 -17.73 -5.46 1.53
CA GLN A 108 -18.40 -6.54 0.82
C GLN A 108 -17.45 -7.18 -0.19
N GLN A 109 -17.73 -8.41 -0.59
CA GLN A 109 -17.00 -9.14 -1.64
C GLN A 109 -17.05 -8.38 -2.97
N ILE A 110 -15.98 -8.50 -3.74
CA ILE A 110 -15.89 -7.91 -5.08
C ILE A 110 -16.86 -8.62 -6.03
N THR A 111 -17.71 -7.85 -6.68
CA THR A 111 -18.68 -8.39 -7.64
C THR A 111 -18.13 -8.40 -9.07
N PRO A 112 -18.59 -9.32 -9.94
CA PRO A 112 -18.22 -9.31 -11.35
C PRO A 112 -18.59 -7.99 -12.05
N GLU A 113 -19.72 -7.38 -11.66
CA GLU A 113 -20.21 -6.10 -12.19
C GLU A 113 -19.23 -4.96 -11.91
N LEU A 114 -18.69 -4.89 -10.68
CA LEU A 114 -17.66 -3.91 -10.34
C LEU A 114 -16.42 -4.06 -11.24
N ILE A 115 -15.98 -5.30 -11.49
CA ILE A 115 -14.80 -5.55 -12.34
C ILE A 115 -15.07 -5.05 -13.77
N ILE A 116 -16.28 -5.29 -14.30
CA ILE A 116 -16.69 -4.83 -15.63
C ILE A 116 -16.66 -3.30 -15.69
N GLU A 117 -17.21 -2.62 -14.68
CA GLU A 117 -17.25 -1.16 -14.65
C GLU A 117 -15.85 -0.54 -14.52
N LEU A 118 -15.00 -1.11 -13.65
CA LEU A 118 -13.62 -0.66 -13.51
C LEU A 118 -12.80 -0.83 -14.81
N ARG A 119 -13.05 -1.90 -15.57
CA ARG A 119 -12.37 -2.13 -16.86
C ARG A 119 -12.74 -1.13 -17.95
N LYS A 120 -13.83 -0.40 -17.79
CA LYS A 120 -14.21 0.69 -18.73
C LYS A 120 -13.35 1.93 -18.54
N LEU A 121 -12.64 2.06 -17.40
CA LEU A 121 -11.73 3.18 -17.14
C LEU A 121 -10.46 3.02 -18.00
N PRO A 122 -10.20 3.93 -18.94
CA PRO A 122 -9.08 3.78 -19.88
C PRO A 122 -7.70 3.90 -19.22
N GLU A 123 -7.64 4.42 -18.00
CA GLU A 123 -6.42 4.58 -17.20
C GLU A 123 -5.93 3.27 -16.58
N ILE A 124 -6.78 2.27 -16.49
CA ILE A 124 -6.47 0.97 -15.87
C ILE A 124 -5.78 0.07 -16.89
N GLU A 125 -4.66 -0.50 -16.51
CA GLU A 125 -3.94 -1.53 -17.27
C GLU A 125 -4.48 -2.92 -16.93
N SER A 126 -4.55 -3.24 -15.64
CA SER A 126 -5.05 -4.54 -15.18
C SER A 126 -5.63 -4.45 -13.76
N ILE A 127 -6.43 -5.46 -13.42
CA ILE A 127 -7.06 -5.63 -12.11
C ILE A 127 -6.72 -7.01 -11.59
N ILE A 128 -6.26 -7.09 -10.35
CA ILE A 128 -6.06 -8.32 -9.60
C ILE A 128 -7.15 -8.40 -8.54
N VAL A 129 -7.82 -9.54 -8.46
CA VAL A 129 -8.81 -9.85 -7.40
C VAL A 129 -8.19 -10.88 -6.49
N TYR A 130 -8.24 -10.65 -5.18
CA TYR A 130 -7.67 -11.53 -4.14
C TYR A 130 -8.74 -12.41 -3.52
#